data_4ad872d0ddc282a3872eba0f74a25a43
#
_entry.id   4ad872d0ddc282a3872eba0f74a25a43
#
_cell.length_a   1.000
_cell.length_b   1.000
_cell.length_c   1.000
_cell.angle_alpha   90.00
_cell.angle_beta   90.00
_cell.angle_gamma   90.00
#
_symmetry.space_group_name_H-M   'P 1'
#
loop_
_entity.id
_entity.type
_entity.pdbx_description
1 polymer ?
#
loop_
_entity_poly.entity_id
_entity_poly.type
_entity_poly.pdbx_seq_one_letter_code
_entity_poly.pdbx_strand_id
1 'polypeptide(L)'
;LVNIGEWKTVKIGDMTAIGYVSNIVQSGFYGYRVELTKVIWIKGAKYLLKKPSPGIFTEEQLEPIGDFWDKHEDKSMLIDLALLTEDKQWFEELTGGKQKWHTVEQ
;
A
#
# COMPACT_ATOMS: atom_id res chain seq x y z
N LEU A 1 -11.08 -9.90 6.69
CA LEU A 1 -9.92 -10.71 6.32
C LEU A 1 -9.21 -10.10 5.12
N VAL A 2 -7.90 -10.25 5.09
CA VAL A 2 -7.11 -9.75 3.98
C VAL A 2 -6.84 -10.87 2.98
N ASN A 3 -6.52 -10.49 1.76
CA ASN A 3 -6.18 -11.44 0.69
C ASN A 3 -4.74 -11.21 0.25
N ILE A 4 -4.09 -12.30 -0.16
CA ILE A 4 -2.74 -12.24 -0.72
C ILE A 4 -2.78 -11.33 -1.95
N GLY A 5 -1.81 -10.42 -2.04
CA GLY A 5 -1.73 -9.45 -3.13
C GLY A 5 -2.47 -8.17 -2.90
N GLU A 6 -3.24 -8.08 -1.83
CA GLU A 6 -3.99 -6.87 -1.51
C GLU A 6 -3.04 -5.79 -1.00
N TRP A 7 -3.22 -4.58 -1.48
CA TRP A 7 -2.39 -3.45 -1.05
C TRP A 7 -2.92 -2.86 0.25
N LYS A 8 -2.01 -2.61 1.17
CA LYS A 8 -2.33 -2.07 2.48
C LYS A 8 -1.29 -1.04 2.89
N THR A 9 -1.65 -0.25 3.88
CA THR A 9 -0.71 0.69 4.49
C THR A 9 -0.57 0.37 5.97
N VAL A 10 0.57 0.74 6.52
CA VAL A 10 0.84 0.56 7.95
C VAL A 10 1.67 1.73 8.44
N LYS A 11 1.37 2.19 9.64
CA LYS A 11 2.14 3.28 10.26
C LYS A 11 3.30 2.68 11.05
N ILE A 12 4.49 3.19 10.80
CA ILE A 12 5.70 2.76 11.50
C ILE A 12 6.42 4.03 11.95
N GLY A 13 6.30 4.35 13.24
CA GLY A 13 6.83 5.60 13.75
C GLY A 13 6.10 6.79 13.13
N ASP A 14 6.83 7.72 12.56
CA ASP A 14 6.27 8.89 11.90
C ASP A 14 6.12 8.70 10.40
N MET A 15 6.32 7.48 9.92
CA MET A 15 6.22 7.17 8.49
C MET A 15 5.05 6.26 8.24
N THR A 16 4.59 6.25 6.99
CA THR A 16 3.60 5.31 6.52
C THR A 16 4.25 4.45 5.46
N ALA A 17 4.14 3.14 5.61
CA ALA A 17 4.64 2.21 4.61
C ALA A 17 3.47 1.69 3.78
N ILE A 18 3.69 1.54 2.49
CA ILE A 18 2.72 0.96 1.57
C ILE A 18 3.32 -0.33 1.04
N GLY A 19 2.51 -1.37 1.07
CA GLY A 19 2.97 -2.66 0.58
C GLY A 19 1.81 -3.56 0.20
N TYR A 20 2.13 -4.78 -0.13
CA TYR A 20 1.12 -5.77 -0.49
C TYR A 20 1.23 -6.96 0.44
N VAL A 21 0.09 -7.61 0.63
CA VAL A 21 0.03 -8.80 1.48
C VAL A 21 0.74 -9.94 0.74
N SER A 22 1.83 -10.41 1.32
CA SER A 22 2.63 -11.47 0.69
C SER A 22 2.41 -12.82 1.35
N ASN A 23 1.87 -12.85 2.57
CA ASN A 23 1.58 -14.11 3.22
C ASN A 23 0.61 -13.88 4.36
N ILE A 24 -0.10 -14.93 4.73
CA ILE A 24 -1.01 -14.92 5.87
C ILE A 24 -0.58 -16.07 6.77
N VAL A 25 -0.21 -15.73 8.01
CA VAL A 25 0.27 -16.69 8.97
C VAL A 25 -0.78 -16.87 10.04
N GLN A 26 -1.21 -18.07 10.25
CA GLN A 26 -2.16 -18.38 11.30
C GLN A 26 -1.52 -19.36 12.27
N SER A 27 -1.37 -18.91 13.51
CA SER A 27 -0.75 -19.70 14.56
C SER A 27 -1.77 -19.95 15.65
N GLY A 28 -1.85 -21.18 16.12
CA GLY A 28 -2.74 -21.50 17.22
C GLY A 28 -2.39 -20.77 18.49
N PHE A 29 -1.15 -20.31 18.61
CA PHE A 29 -0.67 -19.62 19.80
C PHE A 29 -0.81 -18.09 19.66
N TYR A 30 -0.37 -17.55 18.51
CA TYR A 30 -0.34 -16.10 18.32
C TYR A 30 -1.52 -15.60 17.50
N GLY A 31 -2.34 -16.50 16.98
CA GLY A 31 -3.49 -16.13 16.20
C GLY A 31 -3.10 -15.73 14.79
N TYR A 32 -3.86 -14.81 14.25
CA TYR A 32 -3.81 -14.42 12.86
C TYR A 32 -2.81 -13.27 12.66
N ARG A 33 -1.91 -13.44 11.72
CA ARG A 33 -0.90 -12.43 11.40
C ARG A 33 -0.78 -12.29 9.90
N VAL A 34 -0.41 -11.09 9.46
CA VAL A 34 -0.30 -10.78 8.05
C VAL A 34 1.14 -10.36 7.75
N GLU A 35 1.72 -10.96 6.73
CA GLU A 35 3.01 -10.50 6.24
C GLU A 35 2.75 -9.47 5.17
N LEU A 36 3.24 -8.25 5.39
CA LEU A 36 3.15 -7.18 4.42
C LEU A 36 4.53 -6.91 3.86
N THR A 37 4.67 -7.00 2.56
CA THR A 37 5.93 -6.66 1.91
C THR A 37 5.88 -5.18 1.54
N LYS A 38 6.64 -4.39 2.28
CA LYS A 38 6.65 -2.94 2.16
C LYS A 38 7.57 -2.53 1.02
N VAL A 39 7.10 -1.63 0.18
CA VAL A 39 7.87 -1.18 -0.98
C VAL A 39 8.00 0.33 -1.04
N ILE A 40 7.09 1.06 -0.41
CA ILE A 40 7.05 2.52 -0.48
C ILE A 40 6.94 3.06 0.94
N TRP A 41 7.74 4.08 1.23
CA TRP A 41 7.72 4.75 2.52
C TRP A 41 7.38 6.21 2.31
N ILE A 42 6.45 6.71 3.09
CA ILE A 42 5.95 8.09 2.96
C ILE A 42 6.13 8.81 4.28
N LYS A 43 6.68 10.01 4.19
CA LYS A 43 6.82 10.89 5.33
C LYS A 43 6.39 12.28 4.88
N GLY A 44 5.20 12.71 5.34
CA GLY A 44 4.62 13.96 4.89
C GLY A 44 4.38 13.96 3.38
N ALA A 45 4.95 14.92 2.69
CA ALA A 45 4.82 15.05 1.24
C ALA A 45 5.96 14.36 0.48
N LYS A 46 6.82 13.64 1.19
CA LYS A 46 7.96 12.96 0.56
C LYS A 46 7.74 11.47 0.57
N TYR A 47 8.31 10.81 -0.42
CA TYR A 47 8.22 9.36 -0.49
C TYR A 47 9.56 8.77 -0.91
N LEU A 48 9.73 7.49 -0.62
CA LEU A 48 10.95 6.78 -0.92
C LEU A 48 10.60 5.35 -1.32
N LEU A 49 11.15 4.92 -2.45
CA LEU A 49 11.04 3.55 -2.90
C LEU A 49 12.21 2.77 -2.33
N LYS A 50 11.93 1.65 -1.70
CA LYS A 50 12.96 0.82 -1.12
C LYS A 50 12.83 -0.60 -1.64
N LYS A 51 13.87 -1.39 -1.45
CA LYS A 51 13.80 -2.81 -1.73
C LYS A 51 12.65 -3.41 -0.93
N PRO A 52 11.91 -4.34 -1.52
CA PRO A 52 10.82 -4.99 -0.79
C PRO A 52 11.30 -5.55 0.54
N SER A 53 10.57 -5.23 1.58
CA SER A 53 10.95 -5.60 2.94
C SER A 53 9.73 -6.17 3.66
N PRO A 54 9.71 -7.46 3.96
CA PRO A 54 8.56 -8.04 4.64
C PRO A 54 8.53 -7.68 6.11
N GLY A 55 7.33 -7.58 6.65
CA GLY A 55 7.11 -7.35 8.06
C GLY A 55 5.83 -8.04 8.48
N ILE A 56 5.75 -8.43 9.74
CA ILE A 56 4.60 -9.14 10.28
C ILE A 56 3.77 -8.17 11.12
N PHE A 57 2.48 -8.12 10.82
CA PHE A 57 1.56 -7.20 11.48
C PHE A 57 0.27 -7.90 11.81
N THR A 58 -0.49 -7.34 12.75
CA THR A 58 -1.88 -7.75 12.94
C THR A 58 -2.73 -7.07 11.88
N GLU A 59 -3.87 -7.65 11.60
CA GLU A 59 -4.79 -7.06 10.64
C GLU A 59 -5.22 -5.65 11.07
N GLU A 60 -5.32 -5.44 12.36
CA GLU A 60 -5.74 -4.15 12.92
C GLU A 60 -4.72 -3.04 12.68
N GLN A 61 -3.47 -3.39 12.50
CA GLN A 61 -2.44 -2.40 12.23
C GLN A 61 -2.43 -1.94 10.78
N LEU A 62 -3.11 -2.67 9.91
CA LEU A 62 -3.13 -2.39 8.49
C LEU A 62 -4.37 -1.62 8.12
N GLU A 63 -4.21 -0.65 7.22
CA GLU A 63 -5.34 0.10 6.68
C GLU A 63 -5.46 -0.16 5.20
N PRO A 64 -6.69 -0.21 4.67
CA PRO A 64 -6.87 -0.30 3.22
C PRO A 64 -6.22 0.89 2.53
N ILE A 65 -5.67 0.64 1.35
CA ILE A 65 -5.00 1.71 0.63
C ILE A 65 -5.98 2.81 0.23
N GLY A 66 -7.24 2.46 0.03
CA GLY A 66 -8.26 3.45 -0.29
C GLY A 66 -8.45 4.47 0.82
N ASP A 67 -8.41 4.01 2.07
CA ASP A 67 -8.55 4.91 3.20
C ASP A 67 -7.38 5.87 3.27
N PHE A 68 -6.16 5.36 3.07
CA PHE A 68 -4.99 6.22 3.05
C PHE A 68 -5.08 7.24 1.92
N TRP A 69 -5.55 6.77 0.74
CA TRP A 69 -5.70 7.63 -0.42
C TRP A 69 -6.67 8.78 -0.13
N ASP A 70 -7.77 8.47 0.52
CA ASP A 70 -8.77 9.49 0.82
C ASP A 70 -8.26 10.54 1.80
N LYS A 71 -7.40 10.14 2.72
CA LYS A 71 -6.83 11.05 3.71
C LYS A 71 -5.65 11.85 3.19
N HIS A 72 -5.05 11.42 2.09
CA HIS A 72 -3.84 12.04 1.57
C HIS A 72 -4.21 13.11 0.55
N GLU A 73 -3.72 14.32 0.76
CA GLU A 73 -4.07 15.43 -0.11
C GLU A 73 -3.40 15.36 -1.47
N ASP A 74 -2.15 14.91 -1.50
CA ASP A 74 -1.38 14.89 -2.74
C ASP A 74 -1.56 13.56 -3.46
N LYS A 75 -2.67 13.46 -4.19
CA LYS A 75 -2.97 12.23 -4.93
C LYS A 75 -2.08 12.06 -6.15
N SER A 76 -1.52 13.15 -6.65
CA SER A 76 -0.58 13.07 -7.78
C SER A 76 0.63 12.22 -7.44
N MET A 77 1.15 12.38 -6.23
CA MET A 77 2.29 11.60 -5.79
C MET A 77 1.99 10.10 -5.84
N LEU A 78 0.80 9.72 -5.37
CA LEU A 78 0.43 8.30 -5.33
C LEU A 78 0.21 7.73 -6.72
N ILE A 79 -0.33 8.54 -7.63
CA ILE A 79 -0.48 8.12 -9.01
C ILE A 79 0.89 7.91 -9.66
N ASP A 80 1.82 8.84 -9.39
CA ASP A 80 3.19 8.71 -9.89
C ASP A 80 3.84 7.43 -9.38
N LEU A 81 3.64 7.12 -8.10
CA LEU A 81 4.20 5.90 -7.53
C LEU A 81 3.62 4.65 -8.18
N ALA A 82 2.33 4.66 -8.46
CA ALA A 82 1.69 3.53 -9.13
C ALA A 82 2.27 3.34 -10.54
N LEU A 83 2.51 4.42 -11.24
CA LEU A 83 3.12 4.34 -12.57
C LEU A 83 4.55 3.85 -12.50
N LEU A 84 5.29 4.30 -11.50
CA LEU A 84 6.68 3.88 -11.34
C LEU A 84 6.80 2.40 -11.03
N THR A 85 5.83 1.85 -10.31
CA THR A 85 5.84 0.42 -10.00
C THR A 85 5.23 -0.41 -11.12
N GLU A 86 4.67 0.24 -12.12
CA GLU A 86 4.00 -0.42 -13.24
C GLU A 86 2.84 -1.30 -12.77
N ASP A 87 2.23 -0.93 -11.66
CA ASP A 87 1.13 -1.70 -11.10
C ASP A 87 -0.20 -1.09 -11.55
N LYS A 88 -0.69 -1.60 -12.67
CA LYS A 88 -1.91 -1.09 -13.25
C LYS A 88 -3.11 -1.30 -12.33
N GLN A 89 -3.14 -2.43 -11.65
CA GLN A 89 -4.25 -2.73 -10.75
C GLN A 89 -4.28 -1.74 -9.60
N TRP A 90 -3.14 -1.45 -9.02
CA TRP A 90 -3.04 -0.48 -7.94
C TRP A 90 -3.46 0.90 -8.41
N PHE A 91 -3.01 1.28 -9.61
CA PHE A 91 -3.40 2.56 -10.19
C PHE A 91 -4.92 2.66 -10.28
N GLU A 92 -5.56 1.62 -10.76
CA GLU A 92 -7.01 1.61 -10.89
C GLU A 92 -7.70 1.70 -9.54
N GLU A 93 -7.17 1.05 -8.53
CA GLU A 93 -7.71 1.13 -7.18
C GLU A 93 -7.59 2.55 -6.63
N LEU A 94 -6.44 3.19 -6.82
CA LEU A 94 -6.23 4.53 -6.32
C LEU A 94 -7.15 5.54 -6.96
N THR A 95 -7.46 5.35 -8.22
CA THR A 95 -8.30 6.29 -8.95
C THR A 95 -9.77 5.90 -8.94
N GLY A 96 -10.10 4.78 -8.29
CA GLY A 96 -11.46 4.27 -8.30
C GLY A 96 -11.91 3.78 -9.66
N GLY A 97 -10.96 3.45 -10.51
CA GLY A 97 -11.25 2.97 -11.85
C GLY A 97 -11.75 4.04 -12.80
N LYS A 98 -11.77 5.29 -12.37
CA LYS A 98 -12.28 6.38 -13.19
C LYS A 98 -11.24 6.98 -14.11
N GLN A 99 -10.00 6.96 -13.68
CA GLN A 99 -8.90 7.54 -14.42
C GLN A 99 -8.36 6.52 -15.41
N LYS A 100 -8.11 6.97 -16.62
CA LYS A 100 -7.52 6.11 -17.62
C LYS A 100 -6.02 6.31 -17.63
N TRP A 101 -5.28 5.24 -17.90
CA TRP A 101 -3.84 5.34 -17.97
C TRP A 101 -3.38 6.40 -18.96
N HIS A 102 -4.02 6.42 -20.12
CA HIS A 102 -3.61 7.34 -21.17
C HIS A 102 -3.81 8.79 -20.77
N THR A 103 -4.75 9.11 -19.88
CA THR A 103 -4.94 10.49 -19.46
C THR A 103 -3.81 10.96 -18.56
N VAL A 104 -3.16 10.06 -17.87
CA VAL A 104 -2.07 10.41 -16.97
C VAL A 104 -0.78 10.62 -17.76
N GLU A 105 -0.62 9.92 -18.85
CA GLU A 105 0.57 9.99 -19.67
C GLU A 105 0.75 11.33 -20.37
N GLN A 106 -0.30 12.05 -20.53
CA GLN A 106 -0.27 13.35 -21.18
C GLN A 106 0.36 14.44 -20.32
#